data_67318df3e33c6330986a91d6e115ee13
#
_entry.id   67318df3e33c6330986a91d6e115ee13
#
_cell.length_a   1.000
_cell.length_b   1.000
_cell.length_c   1.000
_cell.angle_alpha   90.00
_cell.angle_beta   90.00
_cell.angle_gamma   90.00
#
_symmetry.space_group_name_H-M   'P 1'
#
loop_
_entity.id
_entity.type
_entity.pdbx_description
1 polymer ?
#
loop_
_entity_poly.entity_id
_entity_poly.type
_entity_poly.pdbx_seq_one_letter_code
_entity_poly.pdbx_strand_id
1 'polypeptide(L)'
;MRTEFLIDHPSSNDSTPDEIWNAVRDPSHHYFLQADFALSRLGKGTGECLVIGSPLFEALELGQAGWKVTYVDVRVPPMGFPVVIQGDAASMKLATEFFDAASSSCVLCHAGMGRYGEPIREDADTRILQNIYQALKPGAKAAITFGPVAAISMVARDGNRHRIYNLPIAREMAKMAGFSILEEAILDISTLKWIDKPDGVSMGKNYLSMLLEKAAG
;
A
#
# COMPACT_ATOMS: atom_id res chain seq x y z
N MET A 1 -0.65 -18.88 -11.77
CA MET A 1 -0.58 -18.35 -13.16
C MET A 1 -1.43 -17.08 -13.19
N ARG A 2 -0.83 -15.92 -13.39
CA ARG A 2 -1.57 -14.65 -13.48
C ARG A 2 -2.15 -14.56 -14.90
N THR A 3 -3.48 -14.43 -15.02
CA THR A 3 -4.15 -14.26 -16.31
C THR A 3 -4.16 -12.76 -16.64
N GLU A 4 -3.53 -12.37 -17.75
CA GLU A 4 -3.59 -10.99 -18.24
C GLU A 4 -4.85 -10.79 -19.06
N PHE A 5 -5.67 -9.83 -18.66
CA PHE A 5 -6.80 -9.36 -19.44
C PHE A 5 -6.56 -7.89 -19.82
N LEU A 6 -6.60 -7.59 -21.10
CA LEU A 6 -6.66 -6.22 -21.60
C LEU A 6 -8.11 -5.74 -21.47
N ILE A 7 -8.35 -4.76 -20.61
CA ILE A 7 -9.63 -4.10 -20.50
C ILE A 7 -9.39 -2.62 -20.80
N ASP A 8 -9.91 -2.17 -21.93
CA ASP A 8 -9.99 -0.75 -22.26
C ASP A 8 -11.05 -0.09 -21.38
N HIS A 9 -10.59 0.50 -20.29
CA HIS A 9 -11.42 1.42 -19.51
C HIS A 9 -11.00 2.86 -19.85
N PRO A 10 -11.96 3.76 -20.14
CA PRO A 10 -11.62 5.17 -20.32
C PRO A 10 -11.00 5.68 -19.04
N SER A 11 -9.79 6.22 -19.14
CA SER A 11 -9.06 6.84 -18.05
C SER A 11 -9.87 8.00 -17.48
N SER A 12 -10.60 7.76 -16.41
CA SER A 12 -11.03 8.84 -15.56
C SER A 12 -9.94 9.06 -14.52
N ASN A 13 -9.23 10.12 -14.65
CA ASN A 13 -8.46 10.89 -13.70
C ASN A 13 -6.97 10.97 -13.99
N ASP A 14 -6.63 11.90 -14.86
CA ASP A 14 -5.40 12.68 -14.76
C ASP A 14 -5.47 13.61 -13.53
N SER A 15 -5.78 13.06 -12.35
CA SER A 15 -5.70 13.83 -11.12
C SER A 15 -4.26 14.23 -10.91
N THR A 16 -4.00 15.52 -10.84
CA THR A 16 -2.68 16.04 -10.53
C THR A 16 -2.25 15.57 -9.14
N PRO A 17 -0.95 15.46 -8.87
CA PRO A 17 -0.47 15.16 -7.52
C PRO A 17 -1.12 16.05 -6.45
N ASP A 18 -1.34 17.33 -6.73
CA ASP A 18 -1.95 18.28 -5.80
C ASP A 18 -3.43 17.96 -5.53
N GLU A 19 -4.19 17.50 -6.52
CA GLU A 19 -5.58 17.06 -6.32
C GLU A 19 -5.65 15.82 -5.46
N ILE A 20 -4.75 14.85 -5.68
CA ILE A 20 -4.62 13.66 -4.82
C ILE A 20 -4.25 14.08 -3.39
N TRP A 21 -3.32 15.02 -3.22
CA TRP A 21 -2.90 15.52 -1.91
C TRP A 21 -4.02 16.22 -1.14
N ASN A 22 -4.89 16.97 -1.83
CA ASN A 22 -5.99 17.69 -1.21
C ASN A 22 -7.23 16.82 -0.97
N ALA A 23 -7.54 15.90 -1.87
CA ALA A 23 -8.70 15.01 -1.77
C ALA A 23 -8.57 13.98 -0.63
N VAL A 24 -7.36 13.63 -0.23
CA VAL A 24 -7.10 12.57 0.77
C VAL A 24 -7.55 12.93 2.19
N ARG A 25 -7.78 14.20 2.49
CA ARG A 25 -8.31 14.64 3.79
C ARG A 25 -9.83 14.55 3.89
N ASP A 26 -10.51 14.22 2.80
CA ASP A 26 -11.95 14.05 2.80
C ASP A 26 -12.31 12.65 3.33
N PRO A 27 -13.04 12.54 4.47
CA PRO A 27 -13.49 11.26 5.00
C PRO A 27 -14.37 10.44 4.04
N SER A 28 -14.94 11.09 3.01
CA SER A 28 -15.69 10.42 1.96
C SER A 28 -14.82 9.83 0.85
N HIS A 29 -13.50 10.04 0.90
CA HIS A 29 -12.58 9.50 -0.10
C HIS A 29 -11.99 8.16 0.37
N HIS A 30 -11.96 7.16 -0.51
CA HIS A 30 -11.48 5.82 -0.18
C HIS A 30 -10.01 5.79 0.31
N TYR A 31 -9.14 6.71 -0.12
CA TYR A 31 -7.78 6.83 0.39
C TYR A 31 -7.72 7.21 1.86
N PHE A 32 -8.67 8.04 2.33
CA PHE A 32 -8.79 8.35 3.75
C PHE A 32 -9.03 7.09 4.57
N LEU A 33 -9.99 6.26 4.16
CA LEU A 33 -10.32 5.01 4.87
C LEU A 33 -9.17 4.00 4.85
N GLN A 34 -8.38 3.96 3.77
CA GLN A 34 -7.19 3.11 3.71
C GLN A 34 -6.10 3.60 4.67
N ALA A 35 -5.86 4.92 4.71
CA ALA A 35 -4.94 5.52 5.68
C ALA A 35 -5.45 5.34 7.12
N ASP A 36 -6.75 5.51 7.38
CA ASP A 36 -7.38 5.27 8.69
C ASP A 36 -7.18 3.83 9.17
N PHE A 37 -7.21 2.84 8.27
CA PHE A 37 -6.84 1.47 8.62
C PHE A 37 -5.43 1.40 9.20
N ALA A 38 -4.44 2.00 8.54
CA ALA A 38 -3.07 2.01 9.02
C ALA A 38 -2.94 2.78 10.36
N LEU A 39 -3.50 3.98 10.42
CA LEU A 39 -3.45 4.84 11.61
C LEU A 39 -4.07 4.16 12.85
N SER A 40 -5.23 3.53 12.67
CA SER A 40 -5.94 2.87 13.79
C SER A 40 -5.23 1.60 14.28
N ARG A 41 -4.50 0.87 13.42
CA ARG A 41 -3.81 -0.38 13.78
C ARG A 41 -2.39 -0.15 14.27
N LEU A 42 -1.69 0.84 13.75
CA LEU A 42 -0.36 1.20 14.24
C LEU A 42 -0.44 2.11 15.48
N GLY A 43 -1.51 2.92 15.59
CA GLY A 43 -1.77 3.77 16.75
C GLY A 43 -0.66 4.78 17.06
N LYS A 44 -0.56 5.17 18.34
CA LYS A 44 0.52 6.04 18.83
C LYS A 44 1.81 5.25 19.01
N GLY A 45 2.93 5.86 18.63
CA GLY A 45 4.25 5.25 18.79
C GLY A 45 5.34 6.29 18.94
N THR A 46 6.49 5.87 19.44
CA THR A 46 7.68 6.73 19.63
C THR A 46 8.90 6.22 18.87
N GLY A 47 8.75 5.09 18.16
CA GLY A 47 9.80 4.43 17.39
C GLY A 47 9.89 4.93 15.95
N GLU A 48 10.71 4.23 15.17
CA GLU A 48 10.91 4.48 13.74
C GLU A 48 9.77 3.83 12.93
N CYS A 49 9.15 4.59 12.02
CA CYS A 49 8.07 4.09 11.15
C CYS A 49 8.45 4.28 9.68
N LEU A 50 8.40 3.21 8.92
CA LEU A 50 8.62 3.23 7.47
C LEU A 50 7.27 3.43 6.77
N VAL A 51 7.16 4.46 5.94
CA VAL A 51 5.98 4.70 5.09
C VAL A 51 6.40 4.67 3.64
N ILE A 52 5.84 3.74 2.86
CA ILE A 52 6.19 3.56 1.44
C ILE A 52 5.04 4.01 0.55
N GLY A 53 5.25 5.08 -0.23
CA GLY A 53 4.40 5.55 -1.32
C GLY A 53 2.94 5.84 -0.95
N SER A 54 2.62 5.77 0.33
CA SER A 54 1.28 6.06 0.85
C SER A 54 0.91 7.52 0.60
N PRO A 55 -0.37 7.87 0.65
CA PRO A 55 -0.77 9.26 0.69
C PRO A 55 -0.01 10.02 1.79
N LEU A 56 0.54 11.20 1.47
CA LEU A 56 1.37 11.98 2.41
C LEU A 56 0.64 12.27 3.74
N PHE A 57 -0.67 12.44 3.68
CA PHE A 57 -1.54 12.55 4.83
C PHE A 57 -1.30 11.44 5.86
N GLU A 58 -1.20 10.18 5.44
CA GLU A 58 -0.95 9.05 6.33
C GLU A 58 0.39 9.19 7.06
N ALA A 59 1.42 9.59 6.35
CA ALA A 59 2.74 9.82 6.95
C ALA A 59 2.74 11.00 7.93
N LEU A 60 1.99 12.08 7.62
CA LEU A 60 1.83 13.23 8.52
C LEU A 60 1.11 12.85 9.81
N GLU A 61 0.01 12.12 9.72
CA GLU A 61 -0.78 11.68 10.87
C GLU A 61 0.00 10.70 11.74
N LEU A 62 0.76 9.76 11.14
CA LEU A 62 1.67 8.89 11.90
C LEU A 62 2.74 9.72 12.64
N GLY A 63 3.29 10.75 12.00
CA GLY A 63 4.20 11.69 12.67
C GLY A 63 3.56 12.43 13.85
N GLN A 64 2.32 12.90 13.69
CA GLN A 64 1.55 13.51 14.77
C GLN A 64 1.18 12.52 15.90
N ALA A 65 1.04 11.24 15.55
CA ALA A 65 0.83 10.16 16.53
C ALA A 65 2.12 9.79 17.30
N GLY A 66 3.24 10.47 17.01
CA GLY A 66 4.51 10.35 17.73
C GLY A 66 5.59 9.49 17.04
N TRP A 67 5.28 8.89 15.89
CA TRP A 67 6.24 8.10 15.12
C TRP A 67 7.32 8.99 14.46
N LYS A 68 8.54 8.51 14.42
CA LYS A 68 9.61 9.07 13.60
C LYS A 68 9.51 8.47 12.20
N VAL A 69 8.89 9.22 11.30
CA VAL A 69 8.53 8.72 9.98
C VAL A 69 9.69 8.87 8.99
N THR A 70 10.06 7.77 8.34
CA THR A 70 10.84 7.74 7.11
C THR A 70 9.91 7.46 5.94
N TYR A 71 9.76 8.43 5.04
CA TYR A 71 8.88 8.34 3.88
C TYR A 71 9.68 7.97 2.63
N VAL A 72 9.26 6.93 1.92
CA VAL A 72 9.89 6.45 0.67
C VAL A 72 8.89 6.58 -0.47
N ASP A 73 9.24 7.30 -1.54
CA ASP A 73 8.44 7.40 -2.77
C ASP A 73 9.36 7.55 -3.98
N VAL A 74 8.92 7.11 -5.14
CA VAL A 74 9.61 7.36 -6.43
C VAL A 74 9.58 8.85 -6.80
N ARG A 75 8.61 9.59 -6.26
CA ARG A 75 8.45 11.04 -6.43
C ARG A 75 8.92 11.78 -5.18
N VAL A 76 9.36 13.02 -5.36
CA VAL A 76 9.65 13.92 -4.23
C VAL A 76 8.33 14.62 -3.83
N PRO A 77 7.88 14.51 -2.58
CA PRO A 77 6.70 15.23 -2.14
C PRO A 77 6.96 16.75 -2.16
N PRO A 78 5.93 17.57 -2.45
CA PRO A 78 6.07 19.02 -2.57
C PRO A 78 6.37 19.72 -1.25
N MET A 79 6.22 19.06 -0.12
CA MET A 79 6.46 19.61 1.22
C MET A 79 7.67 18.96 1.86
N GLY A 80 8.49 19.73 2.57
CA GLY A 80 9.64 19.25 3.33
C GLY A 80 9.21 18.32 4.46
N PHE A 81 9.37 17.04 4.24
CA PHE A 81 9.27 16.01 5.28
C PHE A 81 10.61 15.89 6.00
N PRO A 82 10.64 15.54 7.29
CA PRO A 82 11.91 15.42 8.02
C PRO A 82 12.85 14.41 7.40
N VAL A 83 12.32 13.26 6.93
CA VAL A 83 13.14 12.25 6.26
C VAL A 83 12.36 11.71 5.05
N VAL A 84 12.79 12.12 3.85
CA VAL A 84 12.28 11.61 2.57
C VAL A 84 13.42 10.90 1.85
N ILE A 85 13.18 9.68 1.44
CA ILE A 85 14.07 8.91 0.58
C ILE A 85 13.40 8.76 -0.78
N GLN A 86 13.93 9.44 -1.79
CA GLN A 86 13.48 9.25 -3.16
C GLN A 86 14.06 7.96 -3.71
N GLY A 87 13.18 7.03 -4.12
CA GLY A 87 13.60 5.77 -4.73
C GLY A 87 12.47 4.80 -4.96
N ASP A 88 12.78 3.78 -5.75
CA ASP A 88 11.88 2.65 -6.00
C ASP A 88 12.03 1.63 -4.88
N ALA A 89 11.00 1.51 -4.05
CA ALA A 89 10.98 0.60 -2.90
C ALA A 89 11.13 -0.89 -3.28
N ALA A 90 10.89 -1.27 -4.55
CA ALA A 90 11.11 -2.62 -5.03
C ALA A 90 12.59 -2.95 -5.28
N SER A 91 13.45 -1.95 -5.46
CA SER A 91 14.86 -2.12 -5.82
C SER A 91 15.84 -1.53 -4.81
N MET A 92 15.41 -0.59 -3.97
CA MET A 92 16.28 0.03 -2.99
C MET A 92 16.60 -0.92 -1.82
N LYS A 93 17.75 -0.68 -1.20
CA LYS A 93 18.14 -1.36 0.03
C LYS A 93 17.75 -0.50 1.23
N LEU A 94 16.82 -0.99 2.03
CA LEU A 94 16.44 -0.40 3.31
C LEU A 94 17.36 -0.91 4.44
N ALA A 95 17.42 -0.15 5.55
CA ALA A 95 18.11 -0.61 6.75
C ALA A 95 17.40 -1.85 7.32
N THR A 96 18.17 -2.93 7.57
CA THR A 96 17.64 -4.19 8.09
C THR A 96 17.30 -4.05 9.57
N GLU A 97 16.13 -4.56 9.97
CA GLU A 97 15.67 -4.60 11.38
C GLU A 97 15.76 -3.27 12.12
N PHE A 98 15.44 -2.20 11.41
CA PHE A 98 15.55 -0.84 11.93
C PHE A 98 14.20 -0.26 12.37
N PHE A 99 13.11 -0.58 11.66
CA PHE A 99 11.81 0.05 11.88
C PHE A 99 10.95 -0.73 12.87
N ASP A 100 10.27 0.01 13.75
CA ASP A 100 9.34 -0.52 14.75
C ASP A 100 7.92 -0.72 14.17
N ALA A 101 7.62 -0.06 13.05
CA ALA A 101 6.38 -0.22 12.29
C ALA A 101 6.59 0.10 10.82
N ALA A 102 5.67 -0.35 9.97
CA ALA A 102 5.61 0.08 8.57
C ALA A 102 4.17 0.29 8.10
N SER A 103 4.01 1.16 7.09
CA SER A 103 2.75 1.36 6.38
C SER A 103 2.98 1.50 4.89
N SER A 104 2.03 0.98 4.10
CA SER A 104 2.01 1.16 2.66
C SER A 104 0.58 1.06 2.15
N SER A 105 -0.03 2.19 1.82
CA SER A 105 -1.41 2.26 1.34
C SER A 105 -1.47 2.47 -0.17
N CYS A 106 -2.10 1.51 -0.86
CA CYS A 106 -2.39 1.57 -2.31
C CYS A 106 -1.15 1.65 -3.24
N VAL A 107 -0.02 1.08 -2.83
CA VAL A 107 1.23 1.09 -3.60
C VAL A 107 1.43 -0.19 -4.39
N LEU A 108 1.22 -1.34 -3.75
CA LEU A 108 1.53 -2.66 -4.35
C LEU A 108 0.84 -2.86 -5.70
N CYS A 109 -0.40 -2.39 -5.83
CA CYS A 109 -1.16 -2.52 -7.06
C CYS A 109 -0.59 -1.75 -8.25
N HIS A 110 0.24 -0.74 -8.01
CA HIS A 110 0.87 0.09 -9.05
C HIS A 110 2.37 -0.15 -9.22
N ALA A 111 3.02 -0.73 -8.23
CA ALA A 111 4.48 -0.87 -8.19
C ALA A 111 5.01 -1.63 -9.40
N GLY A 112 6.06 -1.11 -10.04
CA GLY A 112 6.70 -1.71 -11.21
C GLY A 112 5.84 -1.73 -12.47
N MET A 113 4.82 -0.86 -12.56
CA MET A 113 3.97 -0.72 -13.74
C MET A 113 4.41 0.45 -14.64
N GLY A 114 5.45 1.19 -14.25
CA GLY A 114 5.95 2.36 -14.97
C GLY A 114 5.03 3.58 -14.91
N ARG A 115 4.07 3.61 -13.97
CA ARG A 115 3.07 4.67 -13.84
C ARG A 115 3.69 6.01 -13.43
N TYR A 116 4.70 5.98 -12.59
CA TYR A 116 5.37 7.15 -12.02
C TYR A 116 6.82 7.30 -12.50
N GLY A 117 7.19 6.62 -13.60
CA GLY A 117 8.53 6.62 -14.15
C GLY A 117 9.48 5.57 -13.56
N GLU A 118 8.98 4.73 -12.65
CA GLU A 118 9.73 3.60 -12.12
C GLU A 118 9.94 2.51 -13.19
N PRO A 119 10.99 1.68 -13.09
CA PRO A 119 11.22 0.57 -14.02
C PRO A 119 10.05 -0.42 -14.01
N ILE A 120 9.65 -0.89 -15.21
CA ILE A 120 8.63 -1.94 -15.34
C ILE A 120 9.19 -3.24 -14.78
N ARG A 121 8.49 -3.83 -13.80
CA ARG A 121 8.93 -5.02 -13.08
C ARG A 121 7.72 -5.81 -12.57
N GLU A 122 7.58 -7.04 -13.00
CA GLU A 122 6.42 -7.88 -12.65
C GLU A 122 6.38 -8.25 -11.16
N ASP A 123 7.54 -8.41 -10.52
CA ASP A 123 7.70 -8.84 -9.14
C ASP A 123 7.85 -7.67 -8.14
N ALA A 124 7.59 -6.42 -8.56
CA ALA A 124 7.82 -5.24 -7.73
C ALA A 124 7.00 -5.27 -6.42
N ASP A 125 5.75 -5.68 -6.49
CA ASP A 125 4.86 -5.81 -5.33
C ASP A 125 5.39 -6.80 -4.29
N THR A 126 5.85 -7.96 -4.74
CA THR A 126 6.46 -8.99 -3.88
C THR A 126 7.77 -8.50 -3.28
N ARG A 127 8.60 -7.82 -4.07
CA ARG A 127 9.86 -7.24 -3.57
C ARG A 127 9.65 -6.16 -2.52
N ILE A 128 8.64 -5.32 -2.69
CA ILE A 128 8.30 -4.30 -1.69
C ILE A 128 7.93 -4.98 -0.37
N LEU A 129 7.07 -6.01 -0.39
CA LEU A 129 6.72 -6.75 0.82
C LEU A 129 7.95 -7.39 1.50
N GLN A 130 8.85 -7.99 0.72
CA GLN A 130 10.09 -8.57 1.23
C GLN A 130 11.02 -7.49 1.84
N ASN A 131 11.15 -6.33 1.19
CA ASN A 131 11.96 -5.24 1.69
C ASN A 131 11.37 -4.64 2.98
N ILE A 132 10.04 -4.51 3.08
CA ILE A 132 9.37 -4.11 4.33
C ILE A 132 9.67 -5.14 5.43
N TYR A 133 9.52 -6.44 5.13
CA TYR A 133 9.79 -7.49 6.10
C TYR A 133 11.23 -7.45 6.63
N GLN A 134 12.21 -7.29 5.73
CA GLN A 134 13.62 -7.20 6.11
C GLN A 134 13.92 -5.95 6.95
N ALA A 135 13.26 -4.84 6.62
CA ALA A 135 13.47 -3.57 7.31
C ALA A 135 12.84 -3.51 8.71
N LEU A 136 11.81 -4.30 8.97
CA LEU A 136 11.14 -4.35 10.26
C LEU A 136 11.94 -5.14 11.30
N LYS A 137 11.89 -4.68 12.55
CA LYS A 137 12.36 -5.44 13.70
C LYS A 137 11.51 -6.68 13.93
N PRO A 138 12.03 -7.74 14.57
CA PRO A 138 11.21 -8.86 15.03
C PRO A 138 10.04 -8.38 15.93
N GLY A 139 8.84 -8.91 15.72
CA GLY A 139 7.60 -8.51 16.40
C GLY A 139 6.97 -7.20 15.91
N ALA A 140 7.60 -6.50 14.98
CA ALA A 140 7.05 -5.26 14.42
C ALA A 140 5.91 -5.54 13.43
N LYS A 141 5.00 -4.54 13.32
CA LYS A 141 3.79 -4.64 12.50
C LYS A 141 3.87 -3.80 11.25
N ALA A 142 3.21 -4.26 10.19
CA ALA A 142 3.00 -3.53 8.96
C ALA A 142 1.52 -3.44 8.62
N ALA A 143 1.00 -2.24 8.37
CA ALA A 143 -0.34 -2.02 7.85
C ALA A 143 -0.24 -1.81 6.33
N ILE A 144 -0.72 -2.76 5.54
CA ILE A 144 -0.54 -2.79 4.09
C ILE A 144 -1.88 -2.84 3.38
N THR A 145 -2.17 -1.85 2.53
CA THR A 145 -3.26 -1.95 1.56
C THR A 145 -2.72 -2.50 0.24
N PHE A 146 -3.11 -3.72 -0.09
CA PHE A 146 -2.71 -4.37 -1.35
C PHE A 146 -3.24 -3.63 -2.57
N GLY A 147 -4.42 -3.06 -2.48
CA GLY A 147 -5.12 -2.38 -3.56
C GLY A 147 -6.38 -3.14 -3.97
N PRO A 148 -6.83 -3.01 -5.23
CA PRO A 148 -8.04 -3.66 -5.69
C PRO A 148 -7.99 -5.17 -5.52
N VAL A 149 -9.09 -5.75 -5.01
CA VAL A 149 -9.28 -7.18 -4.86
C VAL A 149 -10.56 -7.64 -5.53
N ALA A 150 -10.51 -8.80 -6.17
CA ALA A 150 -11.65 -9.43 -6.83
C ALA A 150 -11.61 -10.96 -6.65
N ALA A 151 -12.64 -11.66 -7.12
CA ALA A 151 -12.67 -13.12 -7.11
C ALA A 151 -11.55 -13.73 -7.98
N ILE A 152 -11.14 -13.03 -9.04
CA ILE A 152 -10.08 -13.46 -9.97
C ILE A 152 -8.94 -12.43 -9.92
N SER A 153 -7.71 -12.91 -9.81
CA SER A 153 -6.52 -12.07 -9.92
C SER A 153 -6.24 -11.73 -11.38
N MET A 154 -5.97 -10.46 -11.66
CA MET A 154 -5.64 -9.98 -13.01
C MET A 154 -4.71 -8.77 -12.95
N VAL A 155 -4.07 -8.47 -14.08
CA VAL A 155 -3.39 -7.19 -14.31
C VAL A 155 -4.24 -6.38 -15.28
N ALA A 156 -4.82 -5.28 -14.81
CA ALA A 156 -5.51 -4.34 -15.68
C ALA A 156 -4.47 -3.40 -16.30
N ARG A 157 -4.42 -3.38 -17.63
CA ARG A 157 -3.58 -2.47 -18.41
C ARG A 157 -4.44 -1.37 -19.03
N ASP A 158 -5.28 -0.75 -18.22
CA ASP A 158 -5.85 0.53 -18.59
C ASP A 158 -4.80 1.64 -18.39
N GLY A 159 -5.12 2.88 -18.75
CA GLY A 159 -4.22 4.02 -18.56
C GLY A 159 -3.73 4.19 -17.11
N ASN A 160 -4.37 3.55 -16.16
CA ASN A 160 -4.05 3.55 -14.74
C ASN A 160 -3.18 2.38 -14.27
N ARG A 161 -3.01 1.35 -15.05
CA ARG A 161 -2.17 0.17 -14.77
C ARG A 161 -2.25 -0.30 -13.32
N HIS A 162 -3.19 -1.19 -13.03
CA HIS A 162 -3.38 -1.78 -11.71
C HIS A 162 -3.17 -3.30 -11.73
N ARG A 163 -2.61 -3.84 -10.66
CA ARG A 163 -2.81 -5.23 -10.29
C ARG A 163 -4.07 -5.36 -9.47
N ILE A 164 -4.88 -6.35 -9.80
CA ILE A 164 -6.04 -6.75 -9.04
C ILE A 164 -5.72 -8.11 -8.45
N TYR A 165 -5.82 -8.24 -7.15
CA TYR A 165 -5.50 -9.45 -6.43
C TYR A 165 -6.76 -10.28 -6.17
N ASN A 166 -6.61 -11.58 -5.96
CA ASN A 166 -7.59 -12.34 -5.19
C ASN A 166 -7.04 -12.60 -3.78
N LEU A 167 -7.92 -12.90 -2.84
CA LEU A 167 -7.51 -13.11 -1.44
C LEU A 167 -6.46 -14.22 -1.27
N PRO A 168 -6.58 -15.41 -1.91
CA PRO A 168 -5.57 -16.44 -1.81
C PRO A 168 -4.17 -15.97 -2.24
N ILE A 169 -4.06 -15.25 -3.36
CA ILE A 169 -2.78 -14.73 -3.85
C ILE A 169 -2.21 -13.67 -2.90
N ALA A 170 -3.03 -12.72 -2.43
CA ALA A 170 -2.55 -11.69 -1.50
C ALA A 170 -2.04 -12.32 -0.18
N ARG A 171 -2.76 -13.31 0.35
CA ARG A 171 -2.32 -14.07 1.53
C ARG A 171 -1.01 -14.81 1.30
N GLU A 172 -0.88 -15.45 0.16
CA GLU A 172 0.34 -16.17 -0.22
C GLU A 172 1.53 -15.23 -0.34
N MET A 173 1.36 -14.06 -0.97
CA MET A 173 2.40 -13.05 -1.08
C MET A 173 2.88 -12.56 0.29
N ALA A 174 1.96 -12.29 1.24
CA ALA A 174 2.32 -11.90 2.59
C ALA A 174 3.12 -12.99 3.31
N LYS A 175 2.68 -14.25 3.21
CA LYS A 175 3.38 -15.41 3.80
C LYS A 175 4.74 -15.67 3.16
N MET A 176 4.84 -15.58 1.84
CA MET A 176 6.12 -15.74 1.12
C MET A 176 7.13 -14.66 1.47
N ALA A 177 6.67 -13.45 1.82
CA ALA A 177 7.53 -12.41 2.36
C ALA A 177 7.99 -12.68 3.79
N GLY A 178 7.37 -13.62 4.50
CA GLY A 178 7.70 -14.02 5.88
C GLY A 178 6.70 -13.55 6.94
N PHE A 179 5.66 -12.82 6.57
CA PHE A 179 4.70 -12.27 7.52
C PHE A 179 3.67 -13.27 8.04
N SER A 180 3.28 -13.11 9.28
CA SER A 180 2.01 -13.58 9.82
C SER A 180 0.92 -12.55 9.56
N ILE A 181 -0.27 -13.01 9.18
CA ILE A 181 -1.45 -12.14 8.95
C ILE A 181 -2.23 -12.06 10.24
N LEU A 182 -2.31 -10.89 10.86
CA LEU A 182 -3.08 -10.67 12.09
C LEU A 182 -4.53 -10.27 11.81
N GLU A 183 -4.76 -9.48 10.77
CA GLU A 183 -6.09 -8.97 10.40
C GLU A 183 -6.18 -8.79 8.90
N GLU A 184 -7.38 -8.99 8.34
CA GLU A 184 -7.75 -8.67 6.97
C GLU A 184 -9.02 -7.83 6.98
N ALA A 185 -9.06 -6.79 6.15
CA ALA A 185 -10.21 -5.93 5.99
C ALA A 185 -10.42 -5.60 4.52
N ILE A 186 -11.66 -5.63 4.06
CA ILE A 186 -12.02 -5.31 2.67
C ILE A 186 -12.91 -4.09 2.68
N LEU A 187 -12.47 -3.04 1.98
CA LEU A 187 -13.22 -1.81 1.80
C LEU A 187 -13.94 -1.83 0.45
N ASP A 188 -15.26 -1.77 0.45
CA ASP A 188 -16.05 -1.44 -0.75
C ASP A 188 -16.05 0.08 -0.95
N ILE A 189 -15.32 0.54 -1.95
CA ILE A 189 -15.17 1.99 -2.20
C ILE A 189 -16.43 2.63 -2.79
N SER A 190 -17.37 1.85 -3.32
CA SER A 190 -18.64 2.39 -3.85
C SER A 190 -19.62 2.76 -2.75
N THR A 191 -19.52 2.09 -1.60
CA THR A 191 -20.36 2.32 -0.42
C THR A 191 -19.59 2.91 0.74
N LEU A 192 -18.25 2.97 0.65
CA LEU A 192 -17.33 3.38 1.72
C LEU A 192 -17.51 2.56 3.00
N LYS A 193 -17.78 1.27 2.86
CA LYS A 193 -17.99 0.34 3.98
C LYS A 193 -17.00 -0.80 3.94
N TRP A 194 -16.60 -1.22 5.12
CA TRP A 194 -15.87 -2.48 5.30
C TRP A 194 -16.84 -3.65 5.13
N ILE A 195 -16.43 -4.68 4.39
CA ILE A 195 -17.21 -5.85 4.04
C ILE A 195 -16.41 -7.13 4.29
N ASP A 196 -17.12 -8.27 4.44
CA ASP A 196 -16.45 -9.56 4.74
C ASP A 196 -15.86 -10.23 3.50
N LYS A 197 -16.40 -9.96 2.32
CA LYS A 197 -15.98 -10.61 1.07
C LYS A 197 -16.01 -9.62 -0.09
N PRO A 198 -15.07 -9.74 -1.06
CA PRO A 198 -15.11 -8.94 -2.25
C PRO A 198 -16.34 -9.31 -3.10
N ASP A 199 -17.03 -8.31 -3.62
CA ASP A 199 -18.12 -8.50 -4.57
C ASP A 199 -17.56 -8.84 -5.95
N GLY A 200 -17.79 -10.07 -6.42
CA GLY A 200 -17.60 -10.47 -7.81
C GLY A 200 -16.31 -10.01 -8.49
N VAL A 201 -16.40 -9.68 -9.77
CA VAL A 201 -15.27 -9.27 -10.64
C VAL A 201 -15.27 -7.76 -10.90
N SER A 202 -15.97 -6.95 -10.09
CA SER A 202 -15.96 -5.50 -10.37
C SER A 202 -14.59 -4.89 -10.06
N MET A 203 -13.91 -4.44 -11.10
CA MET A 203 -12.59 -3.82 -11.02
C MET A 203 -12.63 -2.54 -10.19
N GLY A 204 -11.67 -2.42 -9.28
CA GLY A 204 -11.48 -1.21 -8.49
C GLY A 204 -12.57 -0.92 -7.46
N LYS A 205 -13.50 -1.85 -7.21
CA LYS A 205 -14.59 -1.66 -6.23
C LYS A 205 -14.18 -2.01 -4.81
N ASN A 206 -13.39 -3.05 -4.64
CA ASN A 206 -13.00 -3.56 -3.33
C ASN A 206 -11.50 -3.42 -3.13
N TYR A 207 -11.08 -2.95 -1.95
CA TYR A 207 -9.67 -2.80 -1.59
C TYR A 207 -9.35 -3.64 -0.36
N LEU A 208 -8.29 -4.43 -0.45
CA LEU A 208 -7.82 -5.28 0.65
C LEU A 208 -6.75 -4.56 1.45
N SER A 209 -6.96 -4.48 2.76
CA SER A 209 -5.95 -4.07 3.74
C SER A 209 -5.64 -5.23 4.68
N MET A 210 -4.38 -5.37 5.06
CA MET A 210 -3.90 -6.37 6.01
C MET A 210 -3.05 -5.74 7.08
N LEU A 211 -3.26 -6.17 8.33
CA LEU A 211 -2.28 -6.00 9.39
C LEU A 211 -1.40 -7.24 9.43
N LEU A 212 -0.12 -7.03 9.20
CA LEU A 212 0.91 -8.06 9.11
C LEU A 212 1.88 -7.93 10.29
N GLU A 213 2.50 -9.04 10.70
CA GLU A 213 3.51 -9.05 11.76
C GLU A 213 4.74 -9.85 11.33
N LYS A 214 5.92 -9.30 11.56
CA LYS A 214 7.18 -10.04 11.48
C LYS A 214 7.32 -10.89 12.74
N ALA A 215 7.56 -12.20 12.59
CA ALA A 215 7.74 -13.09 13.72
C ALA A 215 8.74 -12.51 14.73
N ALA A 216 8.42 -12.64 16.01
CA ALA A 216 9.40 -12.43 17.09
C ALA A 216 10.46 -13.50 16.96
N GLY A 217 11.73 -13.12 16.85
CA GLY A 217 12.86 -14.04 16.75
C GLY A 217 13.06 -14.89 18.01
#